data_9902b9142d97d986c00042ef87f5284e
#
_entry.id   9902b9142d97d986c00042ef87f5284e
#
_cell.length_a   1.000
_cell.length_b   1.000
_cell.length_c   1.000
_cell.angle_alpha   90.00
_cell.angle_beta   90.00
_cell.angle_gamma   90.00
#
_symmetry.space_group_name_H-M   'P 1'
#
loop_
_entity.id
_entity.type
_entity.pdbx_description
1 polymer ?
#
loop_
_entity_poly.entity_id
_entity_poly.type
_entity_poly.pdbx_seq_one_letter_code
_entity_poly.pdbx_strand_id
1 'polypeptide(L)'
;YEIGSGLVGSEMCIRDRIKTGTFTVKDYREREIMEGGKMRRIQILTMKDRIAVHAIMAVVDRHLKKRFIRTTSASIKNRGMHDLMEYIRRDMKEDPEGTRYCYKFDISKFYESVGQDFVMYCVRRVFKDKKLIAMLDNFVRLMPQGISIGLRSSQGLGNLLLSVFLDHYLKDKYGVRHFYRYCDDGVVLGDAKSELWKIRDAVHFQVAQIGLTVKPDERVFPVDEGIDFLGYVIYPDHVRLRKRIKQKFARKMHEVKSRKRRRELVASFYGMAKHADCNMLFNKLTGKKMRSFKDLNVSYKPEDGKKRFPGSVVSIRELVNLPIIVKDFETGIRTEQGEDRCIVAIEMNGEAKKFFTNSEEMKNILAQVSEMPDGFPFETIIRTETFGKGRTKYVFS
;
A
#
# COMPACT_ATOMS: atom_id res chain seq x y z
N TYR A 1 -7.69 21.63 34.63
CA TYR A 1 -8.24 21.34 33.28
C TYR A 1 -9.16 20.14 33.43
N GLU A 2 -10.44 20.40 33.63
CA GLU A 2 -11.50 19.40 33.57
C GLU A 2 -11.68 19.01 32.09
N ILE A 3 -11.01 17.94 31.67
CA ILE A 3 -11.41 17.21 30.48
C ILE A 3 -12.68 16.46 30.87
N GLY A 4 -13.81 16.99 30.39
CA GLY A 4 -15.11 16.68 30.93
C GLY A 4 -15.40 15.18 31.02
N SER A 5 -15.88 14.77 32.19
CA SER A 5 -16.39 13.45 32.52
C SER A 5 -17.40 12.85 31.53
N GLY A 6 -17.94 13.66 30.62
CA GLY A 6 -18.86 13.26 29.53
C GLY A 6 -18.23 12.44 28.41
N LEU A 7 -16.92 12.60 28.10
CA LEU A 7 -16.25 11.83 27.05
C LEU A 7 -15.88 10.41 27.55
N VAL A 8 -15.38 10.29 28.77
CA VAL A 8 -15.00 9.00 29.37
C VAL A 8 -16.23 8.10 29.54
N GLY A 9 -17.34 8.63 30.03
CA GLY A 9 -18.59 7.88 30.20
C GLY A 9 -19.22 7.44 28.85
N SER A 10 -19.08 8.25 27.79
CA SER A 10 -19.60 7.90 26.46
C SER A 10 -18.73 6.87 25.73
N GLU A 11 -17.43 6.85 25.95
CA GLU A 11 -16.51 5.84 25.40
C GLU A 11 -16.73 4.48 26.05
N MET A 12 -16.92 4.41 27.36
CA MET A 12 -17.27 3.18 28.07
C MET A 12 -18.60 2.61 27.57
N CYS A 13 -19.61 3.45 27.40
CA CYS A 13 -20.92 3.03 26.88
C CYS A 13 -20.83 2.48 25.43
N ILE A 14 -20.04 3.09 24.55
CA ILE A 14 -19.82 2.59 23.18
C ILE A 14 -19.10 1.23 23.22
N ARG A 15 -18.03 1.10 24.01
CA ARG A 15 -17.27 -0.14 24.15
C ARG A 15 -18.16 -1.28 24.64
N ASP A 16 -19.01 -1.02 25.61
CA ASP A 16 -19.89 -2.05 26.20
C ASP A 16 -20.99 -2.46 25.20
N ARG A 17 -21.56 -1.51 24.47
CA ARG A 17 -22.50 -1.81 23.39
C ARG A 17 -21.87 -2.64 22.26
N ILE A 18 -20.60 -2.39 21.91
CA ILE A 18 -19.89 -3.23 20.94
C ILE A 18 -19.66 -4.64 21.49
N LYS A 19 -19.22 -4.77 22.77
CA LYS A 19 -18.99 -6.08 23.41
C LYS A 19 -20.24 -6.92 23.52
N THR A 20 -21.36 -6.29 23.86
CA THR A 20 -22.67 -6.96 23.95
C THR A 20 -23.31 -7.24 22.58
N GLY A 21 -22.82 -6.60 21.51
CA GLY A 21 -23.38 -6.69 20.17
C GLY A 21 -24.65 -5.84 19.97
N THR A 22 -24.90 -4.88 20.86
CA THR A 22 -26.06 -4.00 20.82
C THR A 22 -25.80 -2.64 20.17
N PHE A 23 -24.57 -2.44 19.66
CA PHE A 23 -24.25 -1.22 18.95
C PHE A 23 -24.96 -1.17 17.58
N THR A 24 -25.69 -0.09 17.35
CA THR A 24 -26.39 0.19 16.08
C THR A 24 -26.19 1.65 15.72
N VAL A 25 -26.00 1.93 14.44
CA VAL A 25 -26.09 3.28 13.86
C VAL A 25 -27.57 3.52 13.55
N LYS A 26 -28.13 4.59 14.11
CA LYS A 26 -29.56 4.91 13.94
C LYS A 26 -29.77 6.04 12.94
N ASP A 27 -28.93 7.08 13.02
CA ASP A 27 -29.13 8.33 12.31
C ASP A 27 -27.91 8.75 11.52
N TYR A 28 -28.13 9.44 10.42
CA TYR A 28 -27.10 10.08 9.61
C TYR A 28 -27.63 11.39 9.03
N ARG A 29 -26.70 12.28 8.68
CA ARG A 29 -27.03 13.49 7.90
C ARG A 29 -26.65 13.25 6.45
N GLU A 30 -27.49 13.67 5.52
CA GLU A 30 -27.14 13.66 4.11
C GLU A 30 -26.50 14.97 3.67
N ARG A 31 -25.53 14.89 2.78
CA ARG A 31 -24.92 16.04 2.12
C ARG A 31 -24.68 15.70 0.66
N GLU A 32 -25.09 16.62 -0.20
CA GLU A 32 -24.72 16.57 -1.60
C GLU A 32 -23.37 17.22 -1.83
N ILE A 33 -22.50 16.51 -2.55
CA ILE A 33 -21.19 17.00 -2.96
C ILE A 33 -21.02 16.87 -4.47
N MET A 34 -20.41 17.88 -5.09
CA MET A 34 -20.02 17.81 -6.50
C MET A 34 -18.63 17.20 -6.62
N GLU A 35 -18.54 15.98 -7.13
CA GLU A 35 -17.28 15.28 -7.35
C GLU A 35 -17.12 14.90 -8.82
N GLY A 36 -16.10 15.46 -9.45
CA GLY A 36 -15.80 15.14 -10.85
C GLY A 36 -16.87 15.54 -11.87
N GLY A 37 -17.74 16.50 -11.53
CA GLY A 37 -18.88 16.91 -12.37
C GLY A 37 -20.14 16.09 -12.14
N LYS A 38 -20.12 15.16 -11.15
CA LYS A 38 -21.29 14.38 -10.75
C LYS A 38 -21.72 14.77 -9.35
N MET A 39 -23.01 14.92 -9.13
CA MET A 39 -23.60 15.10 -7.81
C MET A 39 -23.58 13.76 -7.09
N ARG A 40 -23.03 13.73 -5.87
CA ARG A 40 -23.04 12.53 -5.01
C ARG A 40 -23.69 12.86 -3.67
N ARG A 41 -24.57 11.99 -3.22
CA ARG A 41 -25.21 12.09 -1.92
C ARG A 41 -24.45 11.20 -0.93
N ILE A 42 -23.84 11.83 0.07
CA ILE A 42 -23.04 11.13 1.09
C ILE A 42 -23.75 11.17 2.44
N GLN A 43 -23.66 10.09 3.18
CA GLN A 43 -24.19 9.96 4.53
C GLN A 43 -23.09 10.25 5.55
N ILE A 44 -23.33 11.17 6.46
CA ILE A 44 -22.40 11.63 7.49
C ILE A 44 -22.91 11.19 8.85
N LEU A 45 -22.20 10.27 9.49
CA LEU A 45 -22.47 9.81 10.84
C LEU A 45 -22.00 10.83 11.89
N THR A 46 -22.54 10.73 13.12
CA THR A 46 -22.00 11.41 14.30
C THR A 46 -20.55 11.00 14.53
N MET A 47 -19.77 11.82 15.23
CA MET A 47 -18.36 11.49 15.53
C MET A 47 -18.27 10.20 16.37
N LYS A 48 -19.17 10.01 17.32
CA LYS A 48 -19.23 8.80 18.17
C LYS A 48 -19.47 7.52 17.33
N ASP A 49 -20.43 7.56 16.43
CA ASP A 49 -20.72 6.41 15.56
C ASP A 49 -19.57 6.13 14.57
N ARG A 50 -18.94 7.19 14.04
CA ARG A 50 -17.77 7.03 13.17
C ARG A 50 -16.61 6.33 13.88
N ILE A 51 -16.33 6.69 15.14
CA ILE A 51 -15.29 6.03 15.95
C ILE A 51 -15.66 4.56 16.20
N ALA A 52 -16.91 4.27 16.57
CA ALA A 52 -17.38 2.91 16.82
C ALA A 52 -17.31 2.04 15.56
N VAL A 53 -17.82 2.52 14.42
CA VAL A 53 -17.76 1.82 13.12
C VAL A 53 -16.29 1.60 12.72
N HIS A 54 -15.42 2.61 12.94
CA HIS A 54 -14.00 2.48 12.65
C HIS A 54 -13.33 1.39 13.52
N ALA A 55 -13.63 1.32 14.81
CA ALA A 55 -13.09 0.32 15.72
C ALA A 55 -13.51 -1.10 15.31
N ILE A 56 -14.79 -1.31 14.99
CA ILE A 56 -15.31 -2.59 14.50
C ILE A 56 -14.62 -2.97 13.18
N MET A 57 -14.57 -2.04 12.22
CA MET A 57 -13.97 -2.30 10.91
C MET A 57 -12.46 -2.50 10.96
N ALA A 58 -11.74 -1.95 11.94
CA ALA A 58 -10.31 -2.21 12.13
C ALA A 58 -10.01 -3.70 12.40
N VAL A 59 -10.93 -4.41 13.05
CA VAL A 59 -10.85 -5.86 13.26
C VAL A 59 -11.32 -6.61 12.02
N VAL A 60 -12.50 -6.25 11.49
CA VAL A 60 -13.13 -6.87 10.32
C VAL A 60 -12.19 -6.85 9.10
N ASP A 61 -11.57 -5.71 8.80
CA ASP A 61 -10.68 -5.54 7.62
C ASP A 61 -9.47 -6.50 7.62
N ARG A 62 -8.98 -6.91 8.81
CA ARG A 62 -7.90 -7.90 8.90
C ARG A 62 -8.33 -9.27 8.35
N HIS A 63 -9.59 -9.63 8.57
CA HIS A 63 -10.17 -10.87 8.06
C HIS A 63 -10.54 -10.75 6.58
N LEU A 64 -11.12 -9.60 6.19
CA LEU A 64 -11.48 -9.34 4.80
C LEU A 64 -10.25 -9.33 3.88
N LYS A 65 -9.14 -8.70 4.31
CA LYS A 65 -7.90 -8.63 3.52
C LYS A 65 -7.38 -10.00 3.08
N LYS A 66 -7.61 -11.05 3.89
CA LYS A 66 -7.21 -12.43 3.57
C LYS A 66 -8.06 -13.07 2.46
N ARG A 67 -9.22 -12.48 2.15
CA ARG A 67 -10.15 -12.97 1.11
C ARG A 67 -9.97 -12.30 -0.23
N PHE A 68 -9.25 -11.18 -0.27
CA PHE A 68 -9.04 -10.41 -1.49
C PHE A 68 -7.84 -10.93 -2.26
N ILE A 69 -7.97 -11.04 -3.57
CA ILE A 69 -6.81 -11.27 -4.44
C ILE A 69 -5.79 -10.14 -4.27
N ARG A 70 -4.53 -10.39 -4.59
CA ARG A 70 -3.45 -9.39 -4.34
C ARG A 70 -3.67 -8.09 -5.09
N THR A 71 -4.23 -8.17 -6.27
CA THR A 71 -4.47 -7.04 -7.19
C THR A 71 -5.82 -6.35 -7.00
N THR A 72 -6.57 -6.67 -5.92
CA THR A 72 -7.68 -5.84 -5.43
C THR A 72 -7.14 -4.77 -4.50
N SER A 73 -7.46 -3.51 -4.78
CA SER A 73 -7.04 -2.31 -4.05
C SER A 73 -8.22 -1.42 -3.69
N ALA A 74 -7.97 -0.34 -3.02
CA ALA A 74 -8.86 0.64 -2.41
C ALA A 74 -9.32 0.26 -1.00
N SER A 75 -9.07 1.19 -0.07
CA SER A 75 -9.41 1.07 1.37
C SER A 75 -8.85 -0.19 2.06
N ILE A 76 -7.84 -0.79 1.48
CA ILE A 76 -7.11 -1.92 2.03
C ILE A 76 -5.73 -1.42 2.47
N LYS A 77 -5.36 -1.69 3.72
CA LYS A 77 -4.06 -1.27 4.26
C LYS A 77 -2.90 -1.79 3.39
N ASN A 78 -2.03 -0.88 2.93
CA ASN A 78 -0.89 -1.14 2.04
C ASN A 78 -1.27 -1.63 0.63
N ARG A 79 -2.50 -1.35 0.16
CA ARG A 79 -2.95 -1.62 -1.20
C ARG A 79 -3.70 -0.40 -1.73
N GLY A 80 -2.94 0.64 -2.06
CA GLY A 80 -3.46 1.90 -2.62
C GLY A 80 -3.37 1.95 -4.14
N MET A 81 -3.78 3.09 -4.70
CA MET A 81 -3.73 3.32 -6.15
C MET A 81 -2.31 3.19 -6.74
N HIS A 82 -1.30 3.65 -6.03
CA HIS A 82 0.10 3.59 -6.52
C HIS A 82 0.65 2.17 -6.47
N ASP A 83 0.33 1.40 -5.42
CA ASP A 83 0.66 -0.02 -5.34
C ASP A 83 0.05 -0.81 -6.51
N LEU A 84 -1.22 -0.56 -6.84
CA LEU A 84 -1.89 -1.22 -7.96
C LEU A 84 -1.30 -0.81 -9.32
N MET A 85 -0.98 0.46 -9.50
CA MET A 85 -0.31 0.96 -10.70
C MET A 85 1.05 0.31 -10.92
N GLU A 86 1.85 0.13 -9.85
CA GLU A 86 3.15 -0.55 -9.94
C GLU A 86 3.00 -2.03 -10.34
N TYR A 87 1.92 -2.72 -9.89
CA TYR A 87 1.61 -4.07 -10.36
C TYR A 87 1.34 -4.10 -11.87
N ILE A 88 0.50 -3.19 -12.37
CA ILE A 88 0.20 -3.10 -13.79
C ILE A 88 1.50 -2.86 -14.61
N ARG A 89 2.31 -1.89 -14.19
CA ARG A 89 3.59 -1.56 -14.85
C ARG A 89 4.57 -2.72 -14.86
N ARG A 90 4.71 -3.37 -13.71
CA ARG A 90 5.59 -4.54 -13.57
C ARG A 90 5.15 -5.65 -14.50
N ASP A 91 3.87 -6.01 -14.49
CA ASP A 91 3.35 -7.11 -15.28
C ASP A 91 3.44 -6.82 -16.78
N MET A 92 3.22 -5.57 -17.24
CA MET A 92 3.47 -5.16 -18.63
C MET A 92 4.94 -5.24 -19.03
N LYS A 93 5.87 -5.03 -18.09
CA LYS A 93 7.31 -5.15 -18.32
C LYS A 93 7.79 -6.60 -18.33
N GLU A 94 7.26 -7.43 -17.42
CA GLU A 94 7.65 -8.85 -17.26
C GLU A 94 7.00 -9.76 -18.31
N ASP A 95 5.80 -9.40 -18.79
CA ASP A 95 5.03 -10.18 -19.77
C ASP A 95 4.46 -9.27 -20.88
N PRO A 96 5.31 -8.65 -21.70
CA PRO A 96 4.85 -7.72 -22.76
C PRO A 96 3.95 -8.40 -23.80
N GLU A 97 4.18 -9.67 -24.12
CA GLU A 97 3.35 -10.42 -25.07
C GLU A 97 1.97 -10.75 -24.49
N GLY A 98 1.90 -11.14 -23.21
CA GLY A 98 0.64 -11.45 -22.53
C GLY A 98 -0.16 -10.22 -22.11
N THR A 99 0.34 -9.01 -22.33
CA THR A 99 -0.29 -7.75 -21.90
C THR A 99 -0.49 -6.72 -23.01
N ARG A 100 -0.57 -7.17 -24.27
CA ARG A 100 -0.71 -6.29 -25.46
C ARG A 100 -2.01 -5.51 -25.53
N TYR A 101 -3.08 -6.05 -24.95
CA TYR A 101 -4.41 -5.45 -24.98
C TYR A 101 -4.96 -5.29 -23.58
N CYS A 102 -5.84 -4.31 -23.41
CA CYS A 102 -6.51 -3.97 -22.17
C CYS A 102 -8.02 -4.02 -22.36
N TYR A 103 -8.72 -4.74 -21.48
CA TYR A 103 -10.15 -4.56 -21.25
C TYR A 103 -10.33 -3.74 -19.96
N LYS A 104 -10.97 -2.60 -20.08
CA LYS A 104 -11.29 -1.72 -18.96
C LYS A 104 -12.79 -1.58 -18.80
N PHE A 105 -13.26 -1.70 -17.56
CA PHE A 105 -14.67 -1.58 -17.21
C PHE A 105 -14.88 -0.87 -15.87
N ASP A 106 -16.09 -0.39 -15.63
CA ASP A 106 -16.55 0.25 -14.40
C ASP A 106 -17.97 -0.24 -14.12
N ILE A 107 -18.31 -0.55 -12.87
CA ILE A 107 -19.66 -1.01 -12.49
C ILE A 107 -20.56 0.22 -12.30
N SER A 108 -21.71 0.20 -12.97
CA SER A 108 -22.66 1.30 -12.94
C SER A 108 -23.25 1.49 -11.55
N LYS A 109 -23.18 2.71 -11.01
CA LYS A 109 -23.79 3.11 -9.72
C LYS A 109 -23.58 2.10 -8.61
N PHE A 110 -22.39 1.53 -8.49
CA PHE A 110 -22.08 0.39 -7.63
C PHE A 110 -22.71 0.49 -6.24
N TYR A 111 -22.37 1.55 -5.47
CA TYR A 111 -22.88 1.69 -4.09
C TYR A 111 -24.40 1.83 -3.99
N GLU A 112 -25.04 2.43 -4.98
CA GLU A 112 -26.50 2.62 -5.01
C GLU A 112 -27.25 1.35 -5.43
N SER A 113 -26.58 0.50 -6.25
CA SER A 113 -27.20 -0.67 -6.87
C SER A 113 -26.89 -1.99 -6.15
N VAL A 114 -25.93 -2.00 -5.22
CA VAL A 114 -25.55 -3.21 -4.48
C VAL A 114 -26.72 -3.79 -3.72
N GLY A 115 -27.03 -5.07 -3.98
CA GLY A 115 -28.02 -5.83 -3.22
C GLY A 115 -27.52 -6.15 -1.80
N GLN A 116 -28.18 -5.60 -0.79
CA GLN A 116 -27.78 -5.75 0.62
C GLN A 116 -27.74 -7.22 1.07
N ASP A 117 -28.65 -8.05 0.57
CA ASP A 117 -28.70 -9.48 0.89
C ASP A 117 -27.48 -10.24 0.34
N PHE A 118 -27.01 -9.88 -0.85
CA PHE A 118 -25.77 -10.45 -1.40
C PHE A 118 -24.54 -10.07 -0.55
N VAL A 119 -24.49 -8.83 -0.06
CA VAL A 119 -23.42 -8.42 0.87
C VAL A 119 -23.48 -9.25 2.15
N MET A 120 -24.67 -9.40 2.74
CA MET A 120 -24.86 -10.18 3.97
C MET A 120 -24.62 -11.67 3.76
N TYR A 121 -24.94 -12.22 2.59
CA TYR A 121 -24.54 -13.58 2.21
C TYR A 121 -23.02 -13.73 2.29
N CYS A 122 -22.25 -12.82 1.71
CA CYS A 122 -20.78 -12.85 1.77
C CYS A 122 -20.27 -12.69 3.21
N VAL A 123 -20.84 -11.79 4.00
CA VAL A 123 -20.49 -11.58 5.42
C VAL A 123 -20.66 -12.86 6.23
N ARG A 124 -21.80 -13.57 6.09
CA ARG A 124 -22.09 -14.82 6.82
C ARG A 124 -21.16 -15.98 6.42
N ARG A 125 -20.57 -15.93 5.24
CA ARG A 125 -19.56 -16.92 4.82
C ARG A 125 -18.21 -16.70 5.50
N VAL A 126 -17.87 -15.45 5.82
CA VAL A 126 -16.59 -15.08 6.45
C VAL A 126 -16.66 -15.11 7.97
N PHE A 127 -17.74 -14.59 8.55
CA PHE A 127 -17.94 -14.44 9.98
C PHE A 127 -19.01 -15.38 10.52
N LYS A 128 -18.80 -15.88 11.75
CA LYS A 128 -19.75 -16.77 12.45
C LYS A 128 -20.31 -16.16 13.73
N ASP A 129 -19.66 -15.10 14.25
CA ASP A 129 -20.13 -14.39 15.43
C ASP A 129 -21.45 -13.65 15.13
N LYS A 130 -22.54 -14.09 15.77
CA LYS A 130 -23.88 -13.53 15.58
C LYS A 130 -23.97 -12.05 15.93
N LYS A 131 -23.25 -11.60 16.97
CA LYS A 131 -23.23 -10.21 17.42
C LYS A 131 -22.56 -9.31 16.38
N LEU A 132 -21.41 -9.75 15.85
CA LEU A 132 -20.71 -9.05 14.79
C LEU A 132 -21.56 -9.00 13.52
N ILE A 133 -22.18 -10.11 13.12
CA ILE A 133 -23.05 -10.17 11.94
C ILE A 133 -24.23 -9.19 12.07
N ALA A 134 -24.86 -9.10 13.24
CA ALA A 134 -25.95 -8.15 13.48
C ALA A 134 -25.51 -6.68 13.37
N MET A 135 -24.31 -6.34 13.89
CA MET A 135 -23.74 -4.99 13.72
C MET A 135 -23.42 -4.68 12.25
N LEU A 136 -22.83 -5.63 11.52
CA LEU A 136 -22.54 -5.45 10.10
C LEU A 136 -23.81 -5.37 9.25
N ASP A 137 -24.87 -6.11 9.59
CA ASP A 137 -26.18 -6.03 8.94
C ASP A 137 -26.80 -4.63 9.12
N ASN A 138 -26.73 -4.05 10.32
CA ASN A 138 -27.14 -2.67 10.56
C ASN A 138 -26.37 -1.66 9.67
N PHE A 139 -25.05 -1.85 9.48
CA PHE A 139 -24.26 -0.96 8.62
C PHE A 139 -24.63 -1.10 7.14
N VAL A 140 -24.89 -2.31 6.70
CA VAL A 140 -25.30 -2.60 5.31
C VAL A 140 -26.68 -2.03 5.03
N ARG A 141 -27.63 -2.20 5.97
CA ARG A 141 -29.02 -1.78 5.83
C ARG A 141 -29.31 -0.37 6.33
N LEU A 142 -28.27 0.46 6.52
CA LEU A 142 -28.46 1.85 6.93
C LEU A 142 -29.25 2.66 5.90
N MET A 143 -29.08 2.33 4.60
CA MET A 143 -29.83 2.92 3.49
C MET A 143 -31.02 2.03 3.12
N PRO A 144 -32.12 2.60 2.59
CA PRO A 144 -33.23 1.80 2.08
C PRO A 144 -32.82 0.84 0.95
N GLN A 145 -31.87 1.26 0.11
CA GLN A 145 -31.33 0.50 -1.00
C GLN A 145 -29.82 0.79 -1.15
N GLY A 146 -29.07 -0.19 -1.65
CA GLY A 146 -27.62 -0.06 -1.81
C GLY A 146 -26.89 -0.01 -0.47
N ILE A 147 -25.64 0.47 -0.50
CA ILE A 147 -24.81 0.69 0.67
C ILE A 147 -24.29 2.13 0.70
N SER A 148 -24.14 2.68 1.89
CA SER A 148 -23.79 4.09 2.07
C SER A 148 -22.38 4.44 1.55
N ILE A 149 -22.25 5.48 0.75
CA ILE A 149 -20.96 6.02 0.29
C ILE A 149 -20.15 6.62 1.47
N GLY A 150 -20.82 7.11 2.52
CA GLY A 150 -20.19 7.78 3.65
C GLY A 150 -19.67 6.86 4.76
N LEU A 151 -20.05 5.59 4.77
CA LEU A 151 -19.67 4.65 5.82
C LEU A 151 -18.31 4.02 5.55
N ARG A 152 -17.52 3.89 6.63
CA ARG A 152 -16.22 3.19 6.60
C ARG A 152 -16.33 1.71 6.20
N SER A 153 -17.47 1.07 6.53
CA SER A 153 -17.73 -0.33 6.23
C SER A 153 -18.02 -0.61 4.74
N SER A 154 -18.63 0.34 4.04
CA SER A 154 -19.15 0.09 2.68
C SER A 154 -18.09 -0.31 1.67
N GLN A 155 -16.88 0.29 1.72
CA GLN A 155 -15.81 -0.07 0.79
C GLN A 155 -15.26 -1.47 1.06
N GLY A 156 -15.06 -1.85 2.32
CA GLY A 156 -14.59 -3.18 2.69
C GLY A 156 -15.59 -4.27 2.33
N LEU A 157 -16.88 -4.03 2.62
CA LEU A 157 -17.97 -4.98 2.34
C LEU A 157 -18.30 -5.04 0.84
N GLY A 158 -18.24 -3.91 0.13
CA GLY A 158 -18.34 -3.88 -1.33
C GLY A 158 -17.21 -4.64 -2.01
N ASN A 159 -15.98 -4.47 -1.53
CA ASN A 159 -14.83 -5.25 -2.00
C ASN A 159 -15.03 -6.75 -1.72
N LEU A 160 -15.61 -7.13 -0.58
CA LEU A 160 -15.91 -8.53 -0.27
C LEU A 160 -16.92 -9.12 -1.27
N LEU A 161 -17.98 -8.39 -1.58
CA LEU A 161 -18.97 -8.81 -2.56
C LEU A 161 -18.33 -9.10 -3.92
N LEU A 162 -17.59 -8.14 -4.46
CA LEU A 162 -16.92 -8.31 -5.76
C LEU A 162 -15.80 -9.37 -5.71
N SER A 163 -15.13 -9.53 -4.57
CA SER A 163 -14.15 -10.60 -4.41
C SER A 163 -14.78 -11.98 -4.54
N VAL A 164 -15.94 -12.20 -3.92
CA VAL A 164 -16.64 -13.49 -3.95
C VAL A 164 -17.25 -13.80 -5.32
N PHE A 165 -17.88 -12.81 -5.95
CA PHE A 165 -18.63 -13.05 -7.19
C PHE A 165 -17.84 -12.78 -8.47
N LEU A 166 -16.84 -11.91 -8.44
CA LEU A 166 -16.08 -11.49 -9.62
C LEU A 166 -14.60 -11.88 -9.55
N ASP A 167 -13.85 -11.43 -8.50
CA ASP A 167 -12.39 -11.54 -8.51
C ASP A 167 -11.92 -13.00 -8.55
N HIS A 168 -12.44 -13.83 -7.65
CA HIS A 168 -12.10 -15.26 -7.59
C HIS A 168 -12.64 -16.04 -8.79
N TYR A 169 -13.76 -15.65 -9.35
CA TYR A 169 -14.25 -16.25 -10.57
C TYR A 169 -13.28 -16.00 -11.73
N LEU A 170 -12.85 -14.76 -11.93
CA LEU A 170 -11.92 -14.41 -13.00
C LEU A 170 -10.53 -15.04 -12.79
N LYS A 171 -10.01 -15.00 -11.56
CA LYS A 171 -8.66 -15.51 -11.26
C LYS A 171 -8.60 -17.02 -11.18
N ASP A 172 -9.50 -17.64 -10.42
CA ASP A 172 -9.36 -19.04 -10.03
C ASP A 172 -10.14 -20.00 -10.95
N LYS A 173 -11.29 -19.57 -11.50
CA LYS A 173 -12.10 -20.39 -12.40
C LYS A 173 -11.84 -20.11 -13.87
N TYR A 174 -11.78 -18.81 -14.26
CA TYR A 174 -11.56 -18.42 -15.65
C TYR A 174 -10.08 -18.40 -16.03
N GLY A 175 -9.17 -18.31 -15.04
CA GLY A 175 -7.73 -18.34 -15.26
C GLY A 175 -7.12 -17.01 -15.72
N VAL A 176 -7.79 -15.89 -15.51
CA VAL A 176 -7.30 -14.56 -15.92
C VAL A 176 -6.00 -14.23 -15.19
N ARG A 177 -4.89 -14.15 -15.91
CA ARG A 177 -3.57 -13.92 -15.33
C ARG A 177 -3.39 -12.48 -14.82
N HIS A 178 -3.74 -11.49 -15.63
CA HIS A 178 -3.53 -10.06 -15.37
C HIS A 178 -4.86 -9.34 -15.14
N PHE A 179 -5.37 -9.39 -13.91
CA PHE A 179 -6.60 -8.72 -13.49
C PHE A 179 -6.34 -7.82 -12.30
N TYR A 180 -6.79 -6.56 -12.39
CA TYR A 180 -6.60 -5.51 -11.40
C TYR A 180 -7.92 -4.82 -11.12
N ARG A 181 -8.25 -4.59 -9.85
CA ARG A 181 -9.49 -3.91 -9.47
C ARG A 181 -9.25 -2.85 -8.39
N TYR A 182 -9.82 -1.69 -8.60
CA TYR A 182 -9.86 -0.59 -7.64
C TYR A 182 -11.30 -0.19 -7.36
N CYS A 183 -11.88 -0.64 -6.23
CA CYS A 183 -13.33 -0.57 -5.97
C CYS A 183 -14.15 -1.23 -7.08
N ASP A 184 -14.89 -0.43 -7.83
CA ASP A 184 -15.77 -0.76 -8.96
C ASP A 184 -15.08 -0.69 -10.33
N ASP A 185 -13.91 -0.04 -10.41
CA ASP A 185 -13.10 0.04 -11.64
C ASP A 185 -12.24 -1.22 -11.83
N GLY A 186 -12.35 -1.91 -12.96
CA GLY A 186 -11.57 -3.09 -13.31
C GLY A 186 -10.73 -2.92 -14.58
N VAL A 187 -9.54 -3.54 -14.59
CA VAL A 187 -8.63 -3.63 -15.72
C VAL A 187 -8.18 -5.08 -15.88
N VAL A 188 -8.28 -5.61 -17.09
CA VAL A 188 -7.73 -6.92 -17.48
C VAL A 188 -6.76 -6.70 -18.61
N LEU A 189 -5.57 -7.31 -18.54
CA LEU A 189 -4.62 -7.33 -19.65
C LEU A 189 -4.58 -8.73 -20.27
N GLY A 190 -4.36 -8.80 -21.57
CA GLY A 190 -4.31 -10.05 -22.35
C GLY A 190 -3.54 -9.89 -23.65
N ASP A 191 -3.25 -11.02 -24.27
CA ASP A 191 -2.50 -11.12 -25.53
C ASP A 191 -3.36 -10.92 -26.78
N ALA A 192 -4.69 -11.15 -26.68
CA ALA A 192 -5.62 -11.09 -27.80
C ALA A 192 -6.94 -10.38 -27.42
N LYS A 193 -7.42 -9.52 -28.34
CA LYS A 193 -8.73 -8.87 -28.18
C LYS A 193 -9.88 -9.86 -28.09
N SER A 194 -9.83 -10.96 -28.85
CA SER A 194 -10.88 -12.00 -28.84
C SER A 194 -11.04 -12.65 -27.47
N GLU A 195 -9.95 -12.86 -26.74
CA GLU A 195 -9.97 -13.39 -25.37
C GLU A 195 -10.54 -12.37 -24.38
N LEU A 196 -10.14 -11.11 -24.52
CA LEU A 196 -10.68 -10.03 -23.67
C LEU A 196 -12.19 -9.80 -23.86
N TRP A 197 -12.71 -10.02 -25.08
CA TRP A 197 -14.16 -10.00 -25.32
C TRP A 197 -14.89 -11.13 -24.60
N LYS A 198 -14.33 -12.35 -24.56
CA LYS A 198 -14.88 -13.45 -23.77
C LYS A 198 -14.84 -13.16 -22.26
N ILE A 199 -13.74 -12.55 -21.78
CA ILE A 199 -13.62 -12.12 -20.39
C ILE A 199 -14.65 -11.04 -20.06
N ARG A 200 -14.90 -10.10 -20.98
CA ARG A 200 -15.96 -9.11 -20.86
C ARG A 200 -17.32 -9.79 -20.65
N ASP A 201 -17.68 -10.75 -21.47
CA ASP A 201 -18.94 -11.47 -21.36
C ASP A 201 -19.03 -12.23 -20.02
N ALA A 202 -17.92 -12.80 -19.55
CA ALA A 202 -17.83 -13.42 -18.23
C ALA A 202 -18.00 -12.40 -17.08
N VAL A 203 -17.46 -11.20 -17.20
CA VAL A 203 -17.66 -10.09 -16.23
C VAL A 203 -19.13 -9.70 -16.19
N HIS A 204 -19.76 -9.47 -17.36
CA HIS A 204 -21.19 -9.14 -17.46
C HIS A 204 -22.06 -10.21 -16.81
N PHE A 205 -21.81 -11.47 -17.13
CA PHE A 205 -22.53 -12.60 -16.55
C PHE A 205 -22.41 -12.60 -15.00
N GLN A 206 -21.19 -12.45 -14.47
CA GLN A 206 -20.96 -12.51 -13.02
C GLN A 206 -21.57 -11.34 -12.27
N VAL A 207 -21.46 -10.11 -12.77
CA VAL A 207 -22.06 -8.95 -12.08
C VAL A 207 -23.58 -8.95 -12.18
N ALA A 208 -24.15 -9.48 -13.26
CA ALA A 208 -25.59 -9.65 -13.41
C ALA A 208 -26.19 -10.63 -12.37
N GLN A 209 -25.44 -11.67 -11.94
CA GLN A 209 -25.85 -12.59 -10.88
C GLN A 209 -26.19 -11.89 -9.55
N ILE A 210 -25.62 -10.72 -9.32
CA ILE A 210 -25.82 -9.92 -8.09
C ILE A 210 -26.57 -8.61 -8.37
N GLY A 211 -27.27 -8.54 -9.53
CA GLY A 211 -28.09 -7.39 -9.91
C GLY A 211 -27.30 -6.14 -10.30
N LEU A 212 -26.01 -6.27 -10.63
CA LEU A 212 -25.17 -5.16 -11.06
C LEU A 212 -24.98 -5.14 -12.58
N THR A 213 -24.62 -3.98 -13.12
CA THR A 213 -24.38 -3.80 -14.55
C THR A 213 -23.06 -3.07 -14.78
N VAL A 214 -22.39 -3.40 -15.88
CA VAL A 214 -21.19 -2.66 -16.35
C VAL A 214 -21.63 -1.39 -17.07
N LYS A 215 -20.86 -0.30 -16.96
CA LYS A 215 -21.11 0.93 -17.72
C LYS A 215 -20.89 0.73 -19.21
N PRO A 216 -21.64 1.42 -20.08
CA PRO A 216 -21.52 1.27 -21.52
C PRO A 216 -20.22 1.82 -22.14
N ASP A 217 -19.42 2.58 -21.37
CA ASP A 217 -18.14 3.13 -21.80
C ASP A 217 -16.94 2.18 -21.57
N GLU A 218 -17.22 0.90 -21.29
CA GLU A 218 -16.20 -0.14 -21.27
C GLU A 218 -15.50 -0.30 -22.64
N ARG A 219 -14.20 -0.68 -22.61
CA ARG A 219 -13.40 -0.72 -23.83
C ARG A 219 -12.41 -1.86 -23.83
N VAL A 220 -12.20 -2.45 -25.02
CA VAL A 220 -11.05 -3.32 -25.34
C VAL A 220 -10.16 -2.58 -26.34
N PHE A 221 -8.90 -2.33 -25.97
CA PHE A 221 -7.98 -1.51 -26.76
C PHE A 221 -6.52 -1.95 -26.55
N PRO A 222 -5.58 -1.60 -27.48
CA PRO A 222 -4.16 -1.85 -27.29
C PRO A 222 -3.59 -1.04 -26.11
N VAL A 223 -2.69 -1.62 -25.33
CA VAL A 223 -2.07 -0.91 -24.18
C VAL A 223 -1.24 0.31 -24.61
N ASP A 224 -0.78 0.35 -25.86
CA ASP A 224 -0.04 1.48 -26.44
C ASP A 224 -0.88 2.76 -26.57
N GLU A 225 -2.22 2.65 -26.56
CA GLU A 225 -3.10 3.82 -26.45
C GLU A 225 -3.03 4.47 -25.07
N GLY A 226 -2.50 3.75 -24.06
CA GLY A 226 -2.42 4.17 -22.67
C GLY A 226 -3.67 3.81 -21.86
N ILE A 227 -3.46 3.16 -20.73
CA ILE A 227 -4.52 2.74 -19.81
C ILE A 227 -4.89 3.91 -18.90
N ASP A 228 -6.03 4.54 -19.14
CA ASP A 228 -6.55 5.62 -18.30
C ASP A 228 -7.16 5.06 -17.02
N PHE A 229 -6.35 4.93 -15.95
CA PHE A 229 -6.72 4.31 -14.69
C PHE A 229 -6.13 5.04 -13.49
N LEU A 230 -6.84 5.12 -12.37
CA LEU A 230 -6.39 5.71 -11.09
C LEU A 230 -5.90 7.18 -11.17
N GLY A 231 -6.35 7.95 -12.16
CA GLY A 231 -5.89 9.33 -12.35
C GLY A 231 -4.62 9.46 -13.19
N TYR A 232 -4.13 8.35 -13.70
CA TYR A 232 -2.97 8.25 -14.60
C TYR A 232 -3.37 7.71 -15.97
N VAL A 233 -2.50 7.90 -16.93
CA VAL A 233 -2.50 7.16 -18.20
C VAL A 233 -1.22 6.35 -18.21
N ILE A 234 -1.36 5.02 -18.09
CA ILE A 234 -0.27 4.07 -17.93
C ILE A 234 0.07 3.50 -19.29
N TYR A 235 1.32 3.64 -19.71
CA TYR A 235 1.88 3.07 -20.92
C TYR A 235 2.89 1.99 -20.55
N PRO A 236 3.29 1.11 -21.48
CA PRO A 236 4.30 0.08 -21.22
C PRO A 236 5.65 0.65 -20.71
N ASP A 237 6.07 1.80 -21.25
CA ASP A 237 7.36 2.42 -21.01
C ASP A 237 7.31 3.61 -20.02
N HIS A 238 6.16 4.28 -19.89
CA HIS A 238 6.03 5.49 -19.07
C HIS A 238 4.63 5.68 -18.47
N VAL A 239 4.50 6.63 -17.54
CA VAL A 239 3.24 7.01 -16.90
C VAL A 239 3.00 8.50 -17.01
N ARG A 240 1.82 8.90 -17.43
CA ARG A 240 1.38 10.31 -17.46
C ARG A 240 0.25 10.58 -16.47
N LEU A 241 0.26 11.75 -15.88
CA LEU A 241 -0.93 12.24 -15.18
C LEU A 241 -2.06 12.54 -16.17
N ARG A 242 -3.29 12.18 -15.78
CA ARG A 242 -4.51 12.50 -16.53
C ARG A 242 -4.60 14.00 -16.84
N LYS A 243 -4.94 14.37 -18.09
CA LYS A 243 -4.99 15.76 -18.56
C LYS A 243 -5.79 16.68 -17.63
N ARG A 244 -6.96 16.20 -17.14
CA ARG A 244 -7.82 16.96 -16.21
C ARG A 244 -7.12 17.33 -14.90
N ILE A 245 -6.29 16.44 -14.35
CA ILE A 245 -5.55 16.69 -13.10
C ILE A 245 -4.52 17.80 -13.32
N LYS A 246 -3.76 17.72 -14.42
CA LYS A 246 -2.76 18.74 -14.80
C LYS A 246 -3.41 20.11 -14.99
N GLN A 247 -4.50 20.17 -15.76
CA GLN A 247 -5.21 21.41 -16.03
C GLN A 247 -5.84 22.01 -14.76
N LYS A 248 -6.47 21.20 -13.90
CA LYS A 248 -7.03 21.65 -12.63
C LYS A 248 -5.95 22.23 -11.70
N PHE A 249 -4.79 21.58 -11.65
CA PHE A 249 -3.66 22.09 -10.87
C PHE A 249 -3.13 23.40 -11.44
N ALA A 250 -2.86 23.49 -12.76
CA ALA A 250 -2.37 24.70 -13.41
C ALA A 250 -3.29 25.90 -13.17
N ARG A 251 -4.62 25.72 -13.34
CA ARG A 251 -5.62 26.77 -13.07
C ARG A 251 -5.58 27.23 -11.61
N LYS A 252 -5.60 26.31 -10.65
CA LYS A 252 -5.51 26.64 -9.22
C LYS A 252 -4.21 27.35 -8.85
N MET A 253 -3.10 27.00 -9.48
CA MET A 253 -1.81 27.67 -9.26
C MET A 253 -1.78 29.11 -9.80
N HIS A 254 -2.52 29.39 -10.86
CA HIS A 254 -2.68 30.74 -11.41
C HIS A 254 -3.59 31.60 -10.51
N GLU A 255 -4.67 31.04 -9.99
CA GLU A 255 -5.67 31.76 -9.18
C GLU A 255 -5.21 32.02 -7.72
N VAL A 256 -4.32 31.18 -7.18
CA VAL A 256 -3.96 31.19 -5.75
C VAL A 256 -3.03 32.36 -5.40
N LYS A 257 -3.48 33.29 -4.54
CA LYS A 257 -2.70 34.44 -4.02
C LYS A 257 -1.95 34.08 -2.71
N SER A 258 -2.53 33.25 -1.84
CA SER A 258 -1.96 32.89 -0.55
C SER A 258 -0.73 31.97 -0.67
N ARG A 259 0.40 32.38 -0.09
CA ARG A 259 1.63 31.55 -0.04
C ARG A 259 1.41 30.20 0.67
N LYS A 260 0.64 30.18 1.76
CA LYS A 260 0.29 28.95 2.49
C LYS A 260 -0.50 28.02 1.57
N ARG A 261 -1.57 28.52 0.94
CA ARG A 261 -2.41 27.71 0.05
C ARG A 261 -1.64 27.22 -1.17
N ARG A 262 -0.72 28.02 -1.71
CA ARG A 262 0.15 27.62 -2.81
C ARG A 262 1.04 26.42 -2.41
N ARG A 263 1.63 26.43 -1.20
CA ARG A 263 2.43 25.30 -0.68
C ARG A 263 1.58 24.03 -0.56
N GLU A 264 0.37 24.13 -0.02
CA GLU A 264 -0.56 22.98 0.12
C GLU A 264 -0.93 22.38 -1.25
N LEU A 265 -1.21 23.24 -2.26
CA LEU A 265 -1.52 22.79 -3.62
C LEU A 265 -0.32 22.06 -4.24
N VAL A 266 0.89 22.61 -4.10
CA VAL A 266 2.12 21.99 -4.61
C VAL A 266 2.37 20.64 -3.92
N ALA A 267 2.24 20.55 -2.60
CA ALA A 267 2.41 19.32 -1.85
C ALA A 267 1.40 18.24 -2.27
N SER A 268 0.13 18.62 -2.42
CA SER A 268 -0.92 17.71 -2.89
C SER A 268 -0.67 17.21 -4.32
N PHE A 269 -0.24 18.09 -5.22
CA PHE A 269 0.07 17.72 -6.60
C PHE A 269 1.33 16.84 -6.68
N TYR A 270 2.35 17.13 -5.86
CA TYR A 270 3.57 16.34 -5.77
C TYR A 270 3.28 14.89 -5.39
N GLY A 271 2.33 14.65 -4.48
CA GLY A 271 1.92 13.31 -4.08
C GLY A 271 1.49 12.42 -5.26
N MET A 272 0.94 13.02 -6.33
CA MET A 272 0.62 12.30 -7.57
C MET A 272 1.77 12.38 -8.60
N ALA A 273 2.36 13.56 -8.74
CA ALA A 273 3.36 13.85 -9.77
C ALA A 273 4.62 12.96 -9.64
N LYS A 274 5.03 12.62 -8.42
CA LYS A 274 6.18 11.75 -8.14
C LYS A 274 6.04 10.32 -8.67
N HIS A 275 4.83 9.88 -9.02
CA HIS A 275 4.54 8.56 -9.59
C HIS A 275 4.30 8.59 -11.11
N ALA A 276 4.59 9.72 -11.76
CA ALA A 276 4.41 9.90 -13.20
C ALA A 276 5.60 10.63 -13.81
N ASP A 277 5.80 10.44 -15.11
CA ASP A 277 6.86 11.11 -15.88
C ASP A 277 6.47 12.55 -16.21
N CYS A 278 6.44 13.41 -15.19
CA CYS A 278 5.98 14.79 -15.29
C CYS A 278 6.90 15.82 -14.64
N ASN A 279 8.20 15.51 -14.48
CA ASN A 279 9.19 16.39 -13.85
C ASN A 279 9.27 17.77 -14.52
N MET A 280 9.31 17.82 -15.85
CA MET A 280 9.35 19.08 -16.60
C MET A 280 8.09 19.92 -16.36
N LEU A 281 6.92 19.30 -16.39
CA LEU A 281 5.65 19.96 -16.12
C LEU A 281 5.59 20.47 -14.68
N PHE A 282 6.02 19.66 -13.71
CA PHE A 282 6.06 20.05 -12.30
C PHE A 282 6.94 21.28 -12.10
N ASN A 283 8.15 21.27 -12.65
CA ASN A 283 9.10 22.36 -12.57
C ASN A 283 8.51 23.66 -13.19
N LYS A 284 7.90 23.54 -14.39
CA LYS A 284 7.28 24.67 -15.10
C LYS A 284 6.14 25.29 -14.29
N LEU A 285 5.26 24.49 -13.68
CA LEU A 285 4.08 24.99 -12.97
C LEU A 285 4.37 25.48 -11.55
N THR A 286 5.40 24.97 -10.91
CA THR A 286 5.70 25.28 -9.50
C THR A 286 6.88 26.24 -9.33
N GLY A 287 7.74 26.38 -10.35
CA GLY A 287 9.04 27.03 -10.25
C GLY A 287 10.03 26.27 -9.38
N LYS A 288 9.73 25.00 -9.04
CA LYS A 288 10.58 24.17 -8.19
C LYS A 288 11.05 22.94 -8.96
N LYS A 289 12.34 22.64 -8.90
CA LYS A 289 12.90 21.38 -9.41
C LYS A 289 12.41 20.23 -8.51
N MET A 290 11.79 19.20 -9.10
CA MET A 290 11.50 17.96 -8.39
C MET A 290 12.84 17.29 -8.09
N ARG A 291 13.13 17.08 -6.80
CA ARG A 291 14.34 16.40 -6.36
C ARG A 291 14.02 14.94 -6.10
N SER A 292 14.86 14.04 -6.55
CA SER A 292 14.81 12.65 -6.10
C SER A 292 15.28 12.58 -4.63
N PHE A 293 14.97 11.49 -3.95
CA PHE A 293 15.47 11.30 -2.58
C PHE A 293 17.00 11.34 -2.55
N LYS A 294 17.66 10.83 -3.59
CA LYS A 294 19.11 10.89 -3.75
C LYS A 294 19.65 12.33 -3.83
N ASP A 295 18.88 13.24 -4.47
CA ASP A 295 19.28 14.66 -4.60
C ASP A 295 19.17 15.43 -3.28
N LEU A 296 18.50 14.88 -2.28
CA LEU A 296 18.31 15.54 -0.98
C LEU A 296 19.51 15.34 -0.05
N ASN A 297 20.39 14.38 -0.34
CA ASN A 297 21.53 14.00 0.53
C ASN A 297 21.11 13.80 2.00
N VAL A 298 19.88 13.35 2.24
CA VAL A 298 19.33 13.10 3.58
C VAL A 298 19.45 11.63 3.88
N SER A 299 20.20 11.31 4.92
CA SER A 299 20.26 9.97 5.50
C SER A 299 19.53 9.96 6.85
N TYR A 300 18.97 8.82 7.20
CA TYR A 300 18.45 8.59 8.54
C TYR A 300 19.59 8.71 9.55
N LYS A 301 19.47 9.65 10.49
CA LYS A 301 20.36 9.75 11.65
C LYS A 301 19.61 9.17 12.85
N PRO A 302 20.00 8.01 13.37
CA PRO A 302 19.41 7.47 14.58
C PRO A 302 19.60 8.43 15.76
N GLU A 303 18.62 8.50 16.67
CA GLU A 303 18.70 9.36 17.86
C GLU A 303 19.85 8.98 18.78
N ASP A 304 20.27 7.71 18.77
CA ASP A 304 21.42 7.18 19.51
C ASP A 304 22.78 7.48 18.84
N GLY A 305 22.78 8.21 17.73
CA GLY A 305 23.99 8.57 16.97
C GLY A 305 24.72 7.41 16.29
N LYS A 306 24.23 6.18 16.42
CA LYS A 306 24.91 4.96 15.91
C LYS A 306 24.58 4.67 14.45
N LYS A 307 25.58 4.15 13.72
CA LYS A 307 25.41 3.74 12.34
C LYS A 307 24.48 2.52 12.22
N ARG A 308 23.70 2.48 11.14
CA ARG A 308 22.85 1.34 10.77
C ARG A 308 23.28 0.83 9.41
N PHE A 309 23.57 -0.45 9.35
CA PHE A 309 24.08 -1.08 8.12
C PHE A 309 23.01 -1.92 7.43
N PRO A 310 22.88 -1.84 6.08
CA PRO A 310 22.01 -2.69 5.30
C PRO A 310 22.50 -4.14 5.29
N GLY A 311 21.68 -5.04 4.75
CA GLY A 311 22.03 -6.44 4.54
C GLY A 311 21.61 -7.37 5.69
N SER A 312 21.61 -8.69 5.39
CA SER A 312 21.31 -9.74 6.35
C SER A 312 22.43 -9.95 7.36
N VAL A 313 22.07 -10.40 8.56
CA VAL A 313 23.05 -10.81 9.58
C VAL A 313 23.55 -12.22 9.24
N VAL A 314 24.88 -12.38 9.22
CA VAL A 314 25.55 -13.66 8.97
C VAL A 314 26.36 -14.02 10.21
N SER A 315 26.44 -15.31 10.53
CA SER A 315 27.30 -15.79 11.62
C SER A 315 28.77 -15.64 11.23
N ILE A 316 29.60 -15.15 12.15
CA ILE A 316 31.06 -15.06 11.90
C ILE A 316 31.68 -16.43 11.53
N ARG A 317 31.07 -17.52 12.01
CA ARG A 317 31.51 -18.89 11.67
C ARG A 317 31.36 -19.23 10.19
N GLU A 318 30.32 -18.66 9.55
CA GLU A 318 30.05 -18.86 8.13
C GLU A 318 30.98 -18.06 7.22
N LEU A 319 31.69 -17.08 7.79
CA LEU A 319 32.64 -16.21 7.08
C LEU A 319 34.10 -16.70 7.15
N VAL A 320 34.37 -17.76 7.92
CA VAL A 320 35.73 -18.30 8.08
C VAL A 320 36.27 -18.83 6.76
N ASN A 321 37.46 -18.39 6.39
CA ASN A 321 38.18 -18.72 5.16
C ASN A 321 37.48 -18.26 3.86
N LEU A 322 36.52 -17.33 3.95
CA LEU A 322 35.90 -16.70 2.79
C LEU A 322 36.43 -15.28 2.61
N PRO A 323 36.71 -14.82 1.37
CA PRO A 323 37.07 -13.45 1.10
C PRO A 323 35.86 -12.53 1.33
N ILE A 324 36.05 -11.47 2.09
CA ILE A 324 35.05 -10.46 2.39
C ILE A 324 35.63 -9.06 2.20
N ILE A 325 34.80 -8.11 1.83
CA ILE A 325 35.16 -6.70 1.80
C ILE A 325 34.52 -6.01 2.99
N VAL A 326 35.30 -5.52 3.92
CA VAL A 326 34.82 -4.76 5.08
C VAL A 326 34.57 -3.31 4.63
N LYS A 327 33.35 -2.83 4.83
CA LYS A 327 32.90 -1.50 4.38
C LYS A 327 32.91 -0.46 5.49
N ASP A 328 32.50 -0.83 6.69
CA ASP A 328 32.41 0.08 7.84
C ASP A 328 32.03 -0.73 9.11
N PHE A 329 32.09 -0.10 10.28
CA PHE A 329 31.74 -0.74 11.55
C PHE A 329 31.12 0.25 12.53
N GLU A 330 30.50 -0.28 13.59
CA GLU A 330 29.99 0.47 14.74
C GLU A 330 30.14 -0.35 16.02
N THR A 331 30.58 0.29 17.09
CA THR A 331 30.79 -0.33 18.41
C THR A 331 29.69 0.04 19.41
N GLY A 332 29.69 -0.57 20.59
CA GLY A 332 28.72 -0.27 21.65
C GLY A 332 27.30 -0.66 21.31
N ILE A 333 27.09 -1.69 20.48
CA ILE A 333 25.77 -2.17 20.11
C ILE A 333 25.25 -3.14 21.18
N ARG A 334 24.11 -2.80 21.78
CA ARG A 334 23.42 -3.69 22.72
C ARG A 334 22.60 -4.73 21.97
N THR A 335 22.80 -6.00 22.28
CA THR A 335 22.03 -7.14 21.77
C THR A 335 21.72 -8.11 22.91
N GLU A 336 20.89 -9.11 22.67
CA GLU A 336 20.62 -10.19 23.64
C GLU A 336 21.88 -10.98 24.05
N GLN A 337 22.94 -10.91 23.24
CA GLN A 337 24.20 -11.63 23.45
C GLN A 337 25.33 -10.78 24.02
N GLY A 338 25.05 -9.51 24.44
CA GLY A 338 26.02 -8.62 25.05
C GLY A 338 25.71 -7.14 24.85
N GLU A 339 26.25 -6.29 25.73
CA GLU A 339 25.95 -4.84 25.77
C GLU A 339 26.90 -3.98 24.95
N ASP A 340 28.12 -4.49 24.66
CA ASP A 340 29.16 -3.76 23.92
C ASP A 340 29.65 -4.58 22.72
N ARG A 341 28.75 -4.91 21.81
CA ARG A 341 29.12 -5.63 20.58
C ARG A 341 29.51 -4.68 19.48
N CYS A 342 30.42 -5.14 18.61
CA CYS A 342 30.72 -4.48 17.36
C CYS A 342 29.92 -5.13 16.23
N ILE A 343 29.24 -4.30 15.43
CA ILE A 343 28.63 -4.70 14.16
C ILE A 343 29.55 -4.28 13.02
N VAL A 344 29.84 -5.19 12.11
CA VAL A 344 30.73 -4.98 10.96
C VAL A 344 29.93 -5.14 9.68
N ALA A 345 29.92 -4.12 8.85
CA ALA A 345 29.31 -4.14 7.52
C ALA A 345 30.28 -4.71 6.51
N ILE A 346 29.86 -5.70 5.76
CA ILE A 346 30.68 -6.38 4.75
C ILE A 346 29.94 -6.50 3.42
N GLU A 347 30.71 -6.71 2.37
CA GLU A 347 30.20 -7.18 1.09
C GLU A 347 30.81 -8.57 0.79
N MET A 348 29.97 -9.50 0.39
CA MET A 348 30.40 -10.84 0.00
C MET A 348 29.60 -11.24 -1.24
N ASN A 349 30.29 -11.64 -2.31
CA ASN A 349 29.69 -12.00 -3.61
C ASN A 349 28.76 -10.92 -4.20
N GLY A 350 29.09 -9.63 -3.98
CA GLY A 350 28.28 -8.49 -4.45
C GLY A 350 27.04 -8.19 -3.60
N GLU A 351 26.82 -8.93 -2.50
CA GLU A 351 25.71 -8.69 -1.58
C GLU A 351 26.19 -8.01 -0.30
N ALA A 352 25.41 -7.00 0.16
CA ALA A 352 25.64 -6.38 1.46
C ALA A 352 25.20 -7.31 2.59
N LYS A 353 26.11 -7.61 3.51
CA LYS A 353 25.89 -8.42 4.72
C LYS A 353 26.49 -7.75 5.95
N LYS A 354 26.23 -8.27 7.13
CA LYS A 354 26.82 -7.78 8.37
C LYS A 354 26.95 -8.91 9.39
N PHE A 355 27.94 -8.81 10.26
CA PHE A 355 28.11 -9.74 11.37
C PHE A 355 28.40 -9.01 12.68
N PHE A 356 28.19 -9.68 13.80
CA PHE A 356 28.51 -9.16 15.13
C PHE A 356 29.70 -9.88 15.71
N THR A 357 30.61 -9.12 16.34
CA THR A 357 31.75 -9.65 17.06
C THR A 357 31.91 -9.01 18.44
N ASN A 358 32.45 -9.78 19.38
CA ASN A 358 32.89 -9.32 20.69
C ASN A 358 34.42 -9.35 20.82
N SER A 359 35.15 -9.69 19.72
CA SER A 359 36.60 -9.79 19.72
C SER A 359 37.21 -8.40 19.90
N GLU A 360 37.90 -8.17 21.01
CA GLU A 360 38.63 -6.92 21.27
C GLU A 360 39.72 -6.69 20.22
N GLU A 361 40.35 -7.75 19.75
CA GLU A 361 41.39 -7.67 18.69
C GLU A 361 40.78 -7.14 17.38
N MET A 362 39.62 -7.67 16.95
CA MET A 362 38.93 -7.19 15.75
C MET A 362 38.44 -5.73 15.91
N LYS A 363 37.93 -5.36 17.08
CA LYS A 363 37.55 -3.97 17.39
C LYS A 363 38.72 -3.02 17.30
N ASN A 364 39.85 -3.39 17.88
CA ASN A 364 41.09 -2.59 17.83
C ASN A 364 41.62 -2.42 16.40
N ILE A 365 41.62 -3.49 15.60
CA ILE A 365 42.06 -3.43 14.18
C ILE A 365 41.11 -2.48 13.41
N LEU A 366 39.81 -2.61 13.56
CA LEU A 366 38.84 -1.77 12.88
C LEU A 366 38.99 -0.28 13.29
N ALA A 367 39.25 -0.02 14.58
CA ALA A 367 39.49 1.32 15.06
C ALA A 367 40.77 1.93 14.41
N GLN A 368 41.86 1.20 14.38
CA GLN A 368 43.10 1.64 13.72
C GLN A 368 42.90 1.90 12.22
N VAL A 369 42.18 1.01 11.52
CA VAL A 369 41.84 1.18 10.10
C VAL A 369 41.01 2.44 9.88
N SER A 370 40.09 2.76 10.82
CA SER A 370 39.25 3.96 10.71
C SER A 370 40.02 5.29 10.82
N GLU A 371 41.22 5.27 11.42
CA GLU A 371 42.11 6.45 11.53
C GLU A 371 42.98 6.65 10.27
N MET A 372 43.01 5.65 9.38
CA MET A 372 43.80 5.74 8.15
C MET A 372 43.04 6.51 7.06
N PRO A 373 43.68 7.42 6.31
CA PRO A 373 43.11 7.93 5.07
C PRO A 373 42.80 6.76 4.13
N ASP A 374 41.59 6.65 3.64
CA ASP A 374 41.10 5.54 2.78
C ASP A 374 41.16 4.13 3.41
N GLY A 375 41.07 4.03 4.75
CA GLY A 375 41.09 2.75 5.47
C GLY A 375 39.93 1.80 5.11
N PHE A 376 38.77 2.33 4.75
CA PHE A 376 37.63 1.57 4.27
C PHE A 376 37.29 1.96 2.82
N PRO A 377 36.81 0.99 1.98
CA PRO A 377 36.69 -0.45 2.25
C PRO A 377 38.04 -1.18 2.11
N PHE A 378 38.19 -2.33 2.80
CA PHE A 378 39.35 -3.22 2.62
C PHE A 378 38.92 -4.67 2.48
N GLU A 379 39.71 -5.49 1.75
CA GLU A 379 39.50 -6.92 1.57
C GLU A 379 40.25 -7.71 2.64
N THR A 380 39.65 -8.76 3.18
CA THR A 380 40.26 -9.62 4.19
C THR A 380 39.59 -11.00 4.20
N ILE A 381 40.23 -11.93 4.94
CA ILE A 381 39.67 -13.25 5.24
C ILE A 381 39.63 -13.40 6.77
N ILE A 382 38.53 -13.91 7.30
CA ILE A 382 38.42 -14.25 8.72
C ILE A 382 39.02 -15.64 8.93
N ARG A 383 40.00 -15.74 9.83
CA ARG A 383 40.59 -17.01 10.23
C ARG A 383 40.28 -17.32 11.69
N THR A 384 40.44 -18.60 12.05
CA THR A 384 40.34 -19.06 13.43
C THR A 384 41.75 -19.34 13.97
N GLU A 385 42.05 -18.78 15.14
CA GLU A 385 43.27 -19.08 15.90
C GLU A 385 42.92 -19.71 17.22
N THR A 386 43.70 -20.72 17.61
CA THR A 386 43.54 -21.39 18.91
C THR A 386 44.44 -20.73 19.93
N PHE A 387 43.93 -20.39 21.11
CA PHE A 387 44.71 -19.80 22.19
C PHE A 387 44.36 -20.42 23.55
N GLY A 388 45.34 -20.40 24.47
CA GLY A 388 45.16 -20.93 25.81
C GLY A 388 44.77 -22.45 25.82
N LYS A 389 43.87 -22.85 26.70
CA LYS A 389 43.39 -24.24 26.84
C LYS A 389 42.35 -24.60 25.76
N GLY A 390 42.71 -24.51 24.45
CA GLY A 390 41.85 -24.93 23.35
C GLY A 390 40.69 -23.99 22.99
N ARG A 391 40.75 -22.69 23.39
CA ARG A 391 39.78 -21.69 23.00
C ARG A 391 40.06 -21.16 21.60
N THR A 392 39.02 -20.94 20.79
CA THR A 392 39.13 -20.40 19.44
C THR A 392 38.75 -18.94 19.43
N LYS A 393 39.59 -18.09 18.79
CA LYS A 393 39.26 -16.69 18.44
C LYS A 393 39.18 -16.51 16.93
N TYR A 394 38.47 -15.48 16.51
CA TYR A 394 38.36 -15.07 15.11
C TYR A 394 39.23 -13.83 14.88
N VAL A 395 40.04 -13.84 13.83
CA VAL A 395 40.96 -12.75 13.47
C VAL A 395 40.85 -12.40 11.99
N PHE A 396 41.14 -11.14 11.67
CA PHE A 396 41.36 -10.73 10.28
C PHE A 396 42.73 -11.17 9.81
N SER A 397 42.83 -11.63 8.54
CA SER A 397 44.11 -12.10 7.94
C SER A 397 44.26 -11.59 6.51
#